data_ca91110adb7a5661e6766b77f41e3290
#
_entry.id   ca91110adb7a5661e6766b77f41e3290
#
_cell.length_a   1.000
_cell.length_b   1.000
_cell.length_c   1.000
_cell.angle_alpha   90.00
_cell.angle_beta   90.00
_cell.angle_gamma   90.00
#
_symmetry.space_group_name_H-M   'P 1'
#
loop_
_entity.id
_entity.type
_entity.pdbx_description
1 polymer ?
#
loop_
_entity_poly.entity_id
_entity_poly.type
_entity_poly.pdbx_seq_one_letter_code
_entity_poly.pdbx_strand_id
1 'polypeptide(L)'
;MVNLNKRSFWNFTLKDILAIISSVAIPIALAIYTAIGYQQQKQQAEKKQKFDFEQSRELRQQTLYDEFLNNIYKLDKDAYLNDTRNPWAFANAYYRAAHRQWDTIRKADVIQFLKEKQLIGRNNCTNGCRTTNLDDIIRLNELSFDKLRLTSETGVLNKLNLQCVSFDQVSMSNGEFSSVNLNGVSFVGAQLDNAKFDDSSLLCVSFNGANLTGAHFSNSDMTGAKITEDQIKQASFHNVTMPNGKKSETTSSTTTKEPTTQTTAMIKTEMSTTTSSSSSTTSSTTAATTSSSTTSLATTPSATTTTTSAGQ
;
A
#
# COMPACT_ATOMS: atom_id res chain seq x y z
N MET A 1 23.41 -16.85 79.77
CA MET A 1 23.40 -15.40 79.41
C MET A 1 24.65 -15.13 78.57
N VAL A 2 24.50 -15.04 77.24
CA VAL A 2 25.60 -14.80 76.33
C VAL A 2 25.70 -13.30 76.13
N ASN A 3 26.80 -12.73 76.58
CA ASN A 3 27.09 -11.32 76.53
C ASN A 3 27.58 -10.98 75.11
N LEU A 4 26.69 -10.44 74.29
CA LEU A 4 27.03 -9.93 72.95
C LEU A 4 27.77 -8.57 73.12
N ASN A 5 29.07 -8.69 73.07
CA ASN A 5 29.98 -7.57 73.13
C ASN A 5 29.79 -6.70 71.87
N LYS A 6 29.22 -5.54 72.06
CA LYS A 6 28.98 -4.51 71.05
C LYS A 6 30.35 -3.97 70.59
N ARG A 7 30.99 -4.60 69.61
CA ARG A 7 32.21 -4.06 68.99
C ARG A 7 31.88 -2.78 68.28
N SER A 8 32.45 -1.71 68.75
CA SER A 8 32.41 -0.37 68.15
C SER A 8 33.03 -0.43 66.77
N PHE A 9 32.25 -0.23 65.74
CA PHE A 9 32.64 -0.19 64.32
C PHE A 9 33.35 1.13 63.93
N TRP A 10 33.77 2.01 64.87
CA TRP A 10 34.15 3.36 64.59
C TRP A 10 35.64 3.70 64.85
N ASN A 11 36.55 2.73 64.90
CA ASN A 11 37.96 3.01 65.07
C ASN A 11 38.81 2.56 63.87
N PHE A 12 38.35 2.92 62.66
CA PHE A 12 39.20 2.78 61.50
C PHE A 12 40.25 3.91 61.42
N THR A 13 41.49 3.52 61.37
CA THR A 13 42.57 4.51 61.12
C THR A 13 42.53 4.94 59.65
N LEU A 14 43.07 6.12 59.38
CA LEU A 14 43.14 6.63 58.00
C LEU A 14 43.82 5.64 57.03
N LYS A 15 44.77 4.85 57.53
CA LYS A 15 45.42 3.78 56.82
C LYS A 15 44.49 2.63 56.44
N ASP A 16 43.60 2.22 57.36
CA ASP A 16 42.63 1.16 57.12
C ASP A 16 41.59 1.57 56.08
N ILE A 17 41.15 2.84 56.13
CA ILE A 17 40.26 3.42 55.13
C ILE A 17 40.91 3.45 53.73
N LEU A 18 42.16 3.93 53.64
CA LEU A 18 42.92 3.95 52.41
C LEU A 18 43.21 2.52 51.85
N ALA A 19 43.47 1.57 52.73
CA ALA A 19 43.65 0.18 52.33
C ALA A 19 42.38 -0.46 51.75
N ILE A 20 41.21 -0.17 52.35
CA ILE A 20 39.92 -0.64 51.84
C ILE A 20 39.62 0.02 50.49
N ILE A 21 39.82 1.33 50.36
CA ILE A 21 39.59 2.07 49.11
C ILE A 21 40.50 1.52 47.99
N SER A 22 41.78 1.32 48.22
CA SER A 22 42.70 0.86 47.19
C SER A 22 42.53 -0.63 46.85
N SER A 23 42.14 -1.47 47.82
CA SER A 23 42.04 -2.92 47.57
C SER A 23 40.68 -3.37 47.03
N VAL A 24 39.61 -2.63 47.30
CA VAL A 24 38.25 -3.05 46.95
C VAL A 24 37.52 -2.00 46.10
N ALA A 25 37.50 -0.73 46.51
CA ALA A 25 36.71 0.28 45.82
C ALA A 25 37.27 0.61 44.39
N ILE A 26 38.60 0.70 44.27
CA ILE A 26 39.21 1.00 42.96
C ILE A 26 38.99 -0.13 41.95
N PRO A 27 39.20 -1.43 42.26
CA PRO A 27 38.88 -2.52 41.33
C PRO A 27 37.42 -2.58 40.94
N ILE A 28 36.52 -2.35 41.90
CA ILE A 28 35.07 -2.30 41.59
C ILE A 28 34.72 -1.14 40.67
N ALA A 29 35.25 0.06 40.94
CA ALA A 29 35.06 1.22 40.07
C ALA A 29 35.59 0.99 38.66
N LEU A 30 36.77 0.37 38.53
CA LEU A 30 37.32 0.01 37.23
C LEU A 30 36.48 -1.04 36.52
N ALA A 31 35.98 -2.05 37.22
CA ALA A 31 35.07 -3.06 36.64
C ALA A 31 33.76 -2.43 36.12
N ILE A 32 33.20 -1.51 36.89
CA ILE A 32 32.00 -0.77 36.47
C ILE A 32 32.29 0.12 35.25
N TYR A 33 33.40 0.84 35.28
CA TYR A 33 33.84 1.70 34.17
C TYR A 33 34.05 0.91 32.87
N THR A 34 34.74 -0.23 32.97
CA THR A 34 34.98 -1.12 31.81
C THR A 34 33.69 -1.73 31.30
N ALA A 35 32.74 -2.11 32.19
CA ALA A 35 31.42 -2.63 31.81
C ALA A 35 30.60 -1.56 31.07
N ILE A 36 30.59 -0.33 31.57
CA ILE A 36 29.92 0.80 30.90
C ILE A 36 30.54 1.08 29.54
N GLY A 37 31.86 1.13 29.47
CA GLY A 37 32.60 1.31 28.20
C GLY A 37 32.27 0.22 27.18
N TYR A 38 32.22 -1.03 27.58
CA TYR A 38 31.83 -2.14 26.73
C TYR A 38 30.38 -2.01 26.23
N GLN A 39 29.45 -1.64 27.11
CA GLN A 39 28.05 -1.43 26.70
C GLN A 39 27.92 -0.28 25.70
N GLN A 40 28.63 0.84 25.93
CA GLN A 40 28.63 1.97 24.99
C GLN A 40 29.21 1.56 23.64
N GLN A 41 30.31 0.83 23.62
CA GLN A 41 30.93 0.36 22.39
C GLN A 41 29.99 -0.59 21.63
N LYS A 42 29.31 -1.51 22.33
CA LYS A 42 28.33 -2.41 21.75
C LYS A 42 27.15 -1.63 21.13
N GLN A 43 26.60 -0.65 21.85
CA GLN A 43 25.53 0.20 21.34
C GLN A 43 25.95 1.01 20.11
N GLN A 44 27.18 1.52 20.09
CA GLN A 44 27.70 2.21 18.90
C GLN A 44 27.87 1.28 17.72
N ALA A 45 28.36 0.05 17.95
CA ALA A 45 28.50 -0.96 16.90
C ALA A 45 27.13 -1.35 16.32
N GLU A 46 26.12 -1.56 17.16
CA GLU A 46 24.76 -1.87 16.73
C GLU A 46 24.13 -0.70 15.93
N LYS A 47 24.34 0.54 16.38
CA LYS A 47 23.86 1.73 15.65
C LYS A 47 24.54 1.84 14.29
N LYS A 48 25.85 1.63 14.24
CA LYS A 48 26.60 1.64 12.98
C LYS A 48 26.11 0.55 12.02
N GLN A 49 25.94 -0.67 12.52
CA GLN A 49 25.44 -1.78 11.71
C GLN A 49 24.05 -1.50 11.13
N LYS A 50 23.14 -0.93 11.94
CA LYS A 50 21.83 -0.49 11.46
C LYS A 50 21.94 0.58 10.39
N PHE A 51 22.78 1.57 10.60
CA PHE A 51 23.00 2.66 9.63
C PHE A 51 23.55 2.11 8.30
N ASP A 52 24.58 1.25 8.35
CA ASP A 52 25.17 0.65 7.15
C ASP A 52 24.15 -0.23 6.40
N PHE A 53 23.29 -0.94 7.13
CA PHE A 53 22.21 -1.72 6.55
C PHE A 53 21.14 -0.85 5.88
N GLU A 54 20.70 0.22 6.54
CA GLU A 54 19.72 1.18 5.99
C GLU A 54 20.29 1.86 4.73
N GLN A 55 21.54 2.29 4.77
CA GLN A 55 22.22 2.90 3.63
C GLN A 55 22.35 1.93 2.44
N SER A 56 22.68 0.67 2.71
CA SER A 56 22.78 -0.37 1.68
C SER A 56 21.42 -0.64 1.03
N ARG A 57 20.36 -0.65 1.83
CA ARG A 57 18.99 -0.83 1.36
C ARG A 57 18.55 0.34 0.47
N GLU A 58 18.83 1.57 0.93
CA GLU A 58 18.52 2.79 0.20
C GLU A 58 19.22 2.84 -1.17
N LEU A 59 20.53 2.56 -1.19
CA LEU A 59 21.30 2.51 -2.42
C LEU A 59 20.75 1.46 -3.39
N ARG A 60 20.36 0.29 -2.89
CA ARG A 60 19.77 -0.76 -3.72
C ARG A 60 18.41 -0.32 -4.31
N GLN A 61 17.57 0.32 -3.52
CA GLN A 61 16.28 0.84 -3.99
C GLN A 61 16.48 1.91 -5.06
N GLN A 62 17.44 2.82 -4.86
CA GLN A 62 17.79 3.84 -5.85
C GLN A 62 18.29 3.22 -7.16
N THR A 63 19.20 2.25 -7.07
CA THR A 63 19.71 1.55 -8.26
C THR A 63 18.56 0.91 -9.07
N LEU A 64 17.66 0.21 -8.40
CA LEU A 64 16.50 -0.42 -9.06
C LEU A 64 15.54 0.59 -9.68
N TYR A 65 15.40 1.75 -9.05
CA TYR A 65 14.60 2.85 -9.59
C TYR A 65 15.22 3.41 -10.86
N ASP A 66 16.50 3.73 -10.83
CA ASP A 66 17.24 4.27 -11.98
C ASP A 66 17.30 3.26 -13.14
N GLU A 67 17.52 1.98 -12.85
CA GLU A 67 17.48 0.90 -13.84
C GLU A 67 16.09 0.77 -14.49
N PHE A 68 15.03 0.87 -13.69
CA PHE A 68 13.66 0.83 -14.22
C PHE A 68 13.42 1.99 -15.18
N LEU A 69 13.71 3.23 -14.78
CA LEU A 69 13.53 4.41 -15.64
C LEU A 69 14.33 4.29 -16.93
N ASN A 70 15.57 3.85 -16.83
CA ASN A 70 16.45 3.69 -18.00
C ASN A 70 15.93 2.57 -18.95
N ASN A 71 15.41 1.49 -18.42
CA ASN A 71 14.85 0.41 -19.24
C ASN A 71 13.54 0.85 -19.93
N ILE A 72 12.67 1.58 -19.23
CA ILE A 72 11.47 2.15 -19.86
C ILE A 72 11.86 3.16 -20.94
N TYR A 73 12.84 4.03 -20.68
CA TYR A 73 13.34 4.98 -21.70
C TYR A 73 13.89 4.25 -22.94
N LYS A 74 14.64 3.17 -22.79
CA LYS A 74 15.15 2.38 -23.93
C LYS A 74 14.01 1.77 -24.74
N LEU A 75 13.01 1.19 -24.07
CA LEU A 75 11.85 0.61 -24.73
C LEU A 75 11.04 1.67 -25.49
N ASP A 76 10.91 2.87 -24.92
CA ASP A 76 10.23 4.00 -25.56
C ASP A 76 11.01 4.52 -26.78
N LYS A 77 12.31 4.75 -26.61
CA LYS A 77 13.22 5.22 -27.69
C LYS A 77 13.23 4.29 -28.89
N ASP A 78 13.22 2.98 -28.64
CA ASP A 78 13.24 1.96 -29.69
C ASP A 78 11.82 1.66 -30.24
N ALA A 79 10.84 2.48 -29.89
CA ALA A 79 9.43 2.34 -30.27
C ALA A 79 8.81 0.99 -29.96
N TYR A 80 9.27 0.35 -28.90
CA TYR A 80 8.71 -0.92 -28.42
C TYR A 80 7.46 -0.76 -27.54
N LEU A 81 7.20 0.43 -26.99
CA LEU A 81 6.02 0.69 -26.15
C LEU A 81 4.79 1.10 -26.98
N ASN A 82 4.58 0.45 -28.12
CA ASN A 82 3.42 0.65 -28.98
C ASN A 82 2.49 -0.59 -28.97
N ASP A 83 1.27 -0.42 -29.46
CA ASP A 83 0.23 -1.43 -29.47
C ASP A 83 0.50 -2.61 -30.45
N THR A 84 1.52 -2.51 -31.31
CA THR A 84 1.77 -3.46 -32.39
C THR A 84 2.71 -4.60 -32.02
N ARG A 85 3.44 -4.50 -30.92
CA ARG A 85 4.38 -5.51 -30.44
C ARG A 85 4.07 -5.83 -28.98
N ASN A 86 4.53 -6.97 -28.47
CA ASN A 86 4.28 -7.41 -27.11
C ASN A 86 5.46 -7.11 -26.13
N PRO A 87 6.09 -5.94 -26.14
CA PRO A 87 7.11 -5.55 -25.18
C PRO A 87 6.50 -5.18 -23.82
N TRP A 88 5.17 -5.03 -23.76
CA TRP A 88 4.42 -4.80 -22.53
C TRP A 88 4.68 -5.88 -21.48
N ALA A 89 4.91 -7.13 -21.93
CA ALA A 89 5.24 -8.21 -21.03
C ALA A 89 6.55 -7.93 -20.27
N PHE A 90 7.58 -7.45 -20.97
CA PHE A 90 8.86 -7.08 -20.33
C PHE A 90 8.72 -5.85 -19.45
N ALA A 91 8.05 -4.80 -19.93
CA ALA A 91 7.81 -3.59 -19.14
C ALA A 91 7.06 -3.91 -17.84
N ASN A 92 6.01 -4.74 -17.91
CA ASN A 92 5.27 -5.19 -16.74
C ASN A 92 6.10 -6.08 -15.82
N ALA A 93 6.92 -6.99 -16.36
CA ALA A 93 7.80 -7.84 -15.57
C ALA A 93 8.84 -7.01 -14.79
N TYR A 94 9.49 -6.05 -15.46
CA TYR A 94 10.41 -5.11 -14.82
C TYR A 94 9.73 -4.29 -13.73
N TYR A 95 8.57 -3.73 -14.04
CA TYR A 95 7.81 -2.94 -13.08
C TYR A 95 7.44 -3.76 -11.83
N ARG A 96 6.88 -4.95 -12.00
CA ARG A 96 6.48 -5.82 -10.89
C ARG A 96 7.67 -6.28 -10.05
N ALA A 97 8.83 -6.54 -10.67
CA ALA A 97 10.04 -6.94 -9.95
C ALA A 97 10.60 -5.78 -9.09
N ALA A 98 10.68 -4.59 -9.66
CA ALA A 98 11.18 -3.40 -8.99
C ALA A 98 10.19 -2.89 -7.91
N HIS A 99 8.90 -2.87 -8.22
CA HIS A 99 7.83 -2.41 -7.32
C HIS A 99 7.84 -3.10 -5.95
N ARG A 100 8.16 -4.40 -5.90
CA ARG A 100 8.23 -5.16 -4.64
C ARG A 100 9.33 -4.68 -3.69
N GLN A 101 10.32 -3.98 -4.21
CA GLN A 101 11.51 -3.55 -3.47
C GLN A 101 11.48 -2.05 -3.15
N TRP A 102 10.66 -1.26 -3.85
CA TRP A 102 10.54 0.17 -3.63
C TRP A 102 9.75 0.50 -2.35
N ASP A 103 10.16 1.57 -1.71
CA ASP A 103 9.40 2.23 -0.67
C ASP A 103 8.19 3.00 -1.23
N THR A 104 7.39 3.58 -0.35
CA THR A 104 6.18 4.31 -0.74
C THR A 104 6.48 5.59 -1.51
N ILE A 105 7.62 6.23 -1.29
CA ILE A 105 8.02 7.46 -1.99
C ILE A 105 8.30 7.12 -3.45
N ARG A 106 9.18 6.16 -3.71
CA ARG A 106 9.52 5.75 -5.09
C ARG A 106 8.32 5.18 -5.84
N LYS A 107 7.42 4.48 -5.15
CA LYS A 107 6.16 4.02 -5.75
C LYS A 107 5.28 5.19 -6.20
N ALA A 108 5.20 6.27 -5.41
CA ALA A 108 4.46 7.47 -5.78
C ALA A 108 5.07 8.16 -7.01
N ASP A 109 6.38 8.37 -7.00
CA ASP A 109 7.11 9.01 -8.10
C ASP A 109 6.95 8.22 -9.40
N VAL A 110 7.02 6.89 -9.33
CA VAL A 110 6.85 6.03 -10.51
C VAL A 110 5.41 6.09 -11.04
N ILE A 111 4.39 6.14 -10.20
CA ILE A 111 3.00 6.33 -10.66
C ILE A 111 2.87 7.63 -11.44
N GLN A 112 3.43 8.72 -10.94
CA GLN A 112 3.43 10.00 -11.64
C GLN A 112 4.16 9.89 -12.97
N PHE A 113 5.38 9.34 -12.98
CA PHE A 113 6.15 9.10 -14.20
C PHE A 113 5.38 8.28 -15.23
N LEU A 114 4.77 7.17 -14.82
CA LEU A 114 3.98 6.31 -15.70
C LEU A 114 2.79 7.06 -16.30
N LYS A 115 2.15 7.93 -15.53
CA LYS A 115 1.04 8.76 -16.01
C LYS A 115 1.50 9.81 -17.00
N GLU A 116 2.60 10.51 -16.71
CA GLU A 116 3.18 11.51 -17.61
C GLU A 116 3.62 10.91 -18.95
N LYS A 117 4.14 9.69 -18.93
CA LYS A 117 4.52 8.93 -20.13
C LYS A 117 3.36 8.22 -20.82
N GLN A 118 2.13 8.40 -20.32
CA GLN A 118 0.93 7.74 -20.83
C GLN A 118 1.03 6.21 -20.86
N LEU A 119 1.80 5.63 -19.95
CA LEU A 119 1.91 4.19 -19.77
C LEU A 119 0.77 3.64 -18.91
N ILE A 120 0.13 4.52 -18.12
CA ILE A 120 -1.11 4.28 -17.37
C ILE A 120 -2.11 5.40 -17.62
N GLY A 121 -3.39 5.16 -17.41
CA GLY A 121 -4.46 6.12 -17.59
C GLY A 121 -4.55 6.63 -19.02
N ARG A 122 -4.41 5.75 -19.98
CA ARG A 122 -4.45 6.03 -21.44
C ARG A 122 -5.84 6.37 -21.95
N ASN A 123 -6.84 6.07 -21.15
CA ASN A 123 -8.23 6.37 -21.51
C ASN A 123 -8.48 7.88 -21.59
N ASN A 124 -9.36 8.26 -22.52
CA ASN A 124 -9.84 9.63 -22.59
C ASN A 124 -10.92 9.83 -21.51
N CYS A 125 -10.78 10.87 -20.70
CA CYS A 125 -11.76 11.30 -19.71
C CYS A 125 -12.31 12.67 -20.07
N THR A 126 -13.42 12.66 -20.77
CA THR A 126 -14.15 13.90 -21.09
C THR A 126 -15.09 14.23 -19.95
N ASN A 127 -15.06 15.46 -19.44
CA ASN A 127 -15.87 15.89 -18.29
C ASN A 127 -15.68 15.02 -17.04
N GLY A 128 -14.48 14.48 -16.85
CA GLY A 128 -14.15 13.63 -15.70
C GLY A 128 -14.58 12.17 -15.83
N CYS A 129 -15.32 11.79 -16.85
CA CYS A 129 -15.77 10.41 -17.04
C CYS A 129 -15.00 9.72 -18.17
N ARG A 130 -14.66 8.45 -17.99
CA ARG A 130 -13.98 7.62 -18.99
C ARG A 130 -14.86 7.43 -20.21
N THR A 131 -14.37 7.82 -21.39
CA THR A 131 -15.09 7.73 -22.66
C THR A 131 -14.52 6.69 -23.62
N THR A 132 -13.32 6.21 -23.37
CA THR A 132 -12.67 5.14 -24.12
C THR A 132 -12.35 3.95 -23.22
N ASN A 133 -12.07 2.80 -23.82
CA ASN A 133 -11.71 1.59 -23.09
C ASN A 133 -10.38 1.05 -23.63
N LEU A 134 -9.31 1.79 -23.40
CA LEU A 134 -7.94 1.41 -23.75
C LEU A 134 -7.27 0.75 -22.54
N ASP A 135 -6.54 -0.32 -22.79
CA ASP A 135 -5.71 -0.95 -21.76
C ASP A 135 -4.49 -0.11 -21.43
N ASP A 136 -4.14 -0.05 -20.16
CA ASP A 136 -2.88 0.52 -19.71
C ASP A 136 -1.70 -0.38 -20.12
N ILE A 137 -0.61 0.23 -20.60
CA ILE A 137 0.61 -0.50 -20.97
C ILE A 137 1.22 -1.16 -19.74
N ILE A 138 1.34 -0.41 -18.65
CA ILE A 138 1.74 -0.95 -17.35
C ILE A 138 0.49 -1.24 -16.54
N ARG A 139 0.29 -2.49 -16.19
CA ARG A 139 -0.86 -2.94 -15.41
C ARG A 139 -0.53 -2.93 -13.93
N LEU A 140 -1.29 -2.16 -13.16
CA LEU A 140 -1.10 -1.99 -11.71
C LEU A 140 -1.85 -3.03 -10.87
N ASN A 141 -2.73 -3.82 -11.48
CA ASN A 141 -3.57 -4.80 -10.76
C ASN A 141 -2.75 -5.79 -9.92
N GLU A 142 -3.30 -6.21 -8.78
CA GLU A 142 -2.69 -7.14 -7.83
C GLU A 142 -1.37 -6.64 -7.18
N LEU A 143 -1.10 -5.35 -7.24
CA LEU A 143 0.05 -4.74 -6.58
C LEU A 143 -0.34 -4.10 -5.25
N SER A 144 0.63 -4.02 -4.34
CA SER A 144 0.45 -3.33 -3.06
C SER A 144 1.05 -1.93 -3.10
N PHE A 145 0.19 -0.96 -2.86
CA PHE A 145 0.48 0.45 -2.67
C PHE A 145 0.06 0.90 -1.26
N ASP A 146 0.08 0.00 -0.30
CA ASP A 146 -0.34 0.30 1.06
C ASP A 146 0.47 1.46 1.65
N LYS A 147 -0.22 2.36 2.35
CA LYS A 147 0.36 3.59 2.93
C LYS A 147 0.98 4.52 1.89
N LEU A 148 0.61 4.38 0.61
CA LEU A 148 1.03 5.31 -0.43
C LEU A 148 0.48 6.70 -0.13
N ARG A 149 1.31 7.72 -0.32
CA ARG A 149 0.90 9.11 -0.21
C ARG A 149 1.03 9.78 -1.56
N LEU A 150 -0.09 10.14 -2.14
CA LEU A 150 -0.18 10.88 -3.38
C LEU A 150 -0.75 12.26 -3.02
N THR A 151 0.13 13.21 -2.82
CA THR A 151 -0.23 14.56 -2.42
C THR A 151 0.36 15.56 -3.40
N SER A 152 -0.42 16.59 -3.73
CA SER A 152 0.12 17.72 -4.48
C SER A 152 0.79 18.68 -3.51
N GLU A 153 2.10 18.84 -3.59
CA GLU A 153 2.87 19.74 -2.71
C GLU A 153 2.68 21.23 -3.04
N THR A 154 2.20 21.54 -4.23
CA THR A 154 2.17 22.91 -4.76
C THR A 154 0.80 23.60 -4.70
N GLY A 155 -0.15 23.04 -3.91
CA GLY A 155 -1.48 23.65 -3.72
C GLY A 155 -2.44 23.47 -4.92
N VAL A 156 -3.54 24.21 -4.90
CA VAL A 156 -4.70 24.02 -5.78
C VAL A 156 -4.42 24.12 -7.27
N LEU A 157 -3.35 24.79 -7.68
CA LEU A 157 -3.07 25.06 -9.11
C LEU A 157 -2.40 23.88 -9.84
N ASN A 158 -1.75 22.96 -9.13
CA ASN A 158 -1.05 21.83 -9.74
C ASN A 158 -1.45 20.51 -9.06
N LYS A 159 -2.74 20.19 -9.10
CA LYS A 159 -3.22 18.89 -8.63
C LYS A 159 -2.51 17.77 -9.40
N LEU A 160 -1.95 16.81 -8.65
CA LEU A 160 -1.46 15.58 -9.27
C LEU A 160 -2.57 14.96 -10.13
N ASN A 161 -2.31 14.76 -11.42
CA ASN A 161 -3.31 14.28 -12.35
C ASN A 161 -3.18 12.78 -12.58
N LEU A 162 -4.06 12.01 -11.97
CA LEU A 162 -4.17 10.56 -12.17
C LEU A 162 -5.45 10.17 -12.92
N GLN A 163 -6.03 11.11 -13.63
CA GLN A 163 -7.27 10.91 -14.37
C GLN A 163 -7.24 9.65 -15.25
N CYS A 164 -8.32 8.87 -15.21
CA CYS A 164 -8.53 7.64 -15.98
C CYS A 164 -7.57 6.47 -15.67
N VAL A 165 -6.75 6.53 -14.65
CA VAL A 165 -5.89 5.41 -14.26
C VAL A 165 -6.74 4.24 -13.77
N SER A 166 -6.31 3.00 -14.06
CA SER A 166 -6.88 1.79 -13.46
C SER A 166 -6.03 1.33 -12.27
N PHE A 167 -6.64 1.38 -11.09
CA PHE A 167 -6.15 0.80 -9.85
C PHE A 167 -7.01 -0.42 -9.46
N ASP A 168 -7.44 -1.18 -10.45
CA ASP A 168 -8.29 -2.33 -10.21
C ASP A 168 -7.53 -3.43 -9.47
N GLN A 169 -8.18 -4.03 -8.45
CA GLN A 169 -7.63 -5.13 -7.64
C GLN A 169 -6.29 -4.81 -6.93
N VAL A 170 -5.97 -3.53 -6.74
CA VAL A 170 -4.78 -3.12 -5.99
C VAL A 170 -5.06 -3.10 -4.49
N SER A 171 -4.02 -3.22 -3.67
CA SER A 171 -4.07 -2.90 -2.25
C SER A 171 -3.53 -1.49 -2.04
N MET A 172 -4.34 -0.61 -1.46
CA MET A 172 -4.01 0.77 -1.08
C MET A 172 -4.53 1.09 0.33
N SER A 173 -4.46 0.10 1.22
CA SER A 173 -4.85 0.26 2.62
C SER A 173 -4.06 1.38 3.28
N ASN A 174 -4.75 2.28 3.99
CA ASN A 174 -4.17 3.48 4.61
C ASN A 174 -3.48 4.43 3.60
N GLY A 175 -3.87 4.40 2.33
CA GLY A 175 -3.41 5.32 1.30
C GLY A 175 -3.93 6.74 1.54
N GLU A 176 -3.16 7.76 1.17
CA GLU A 176 -3.55 9.17 1.27
C GLU A 176 -3.53 9.82 -0.11
N PHE A 177 -4.67 10.37 -0.52
CA PHE A 177 -4.88 11.10 -1.76
C PHE A 177 -5.32 12.52 -1.42
N SER A 178 -4.39 13.45 -1.35
CA SER A 178 -4.71 14.82 -0.98
C SER A 178 -4.50 15.77 -2.17
N SER A 179 -5.54 16.50 -2.53
CA SER A 179 -5.55 17.43 -3.67
C SER A 179 -5.18 16.76 -5.01
N VAL A 180 -5.67 15.54 -5.25
CA VAL A 180 -5.40 14.74 -6.46
C VAL A 180 -6.59 14.78 -7.41
N ASN A 181 -6.32 14.83 -8.70
CA ASN A 181 -7.33 14.61 -9.73
C ASN A 181 -7.45 13.11 -10.04
N LEU A 182 -8.49 12.48 -9.49
CA LEU A 182 -8.81 11.07 -9.67
C LEU A 182 -10.02 10.85 -10.61
N ASN A 183 -10.38 11.83 -11.41
CA ASN A 183 -11.56 11.75 -12.26
C ASN A 183 -11.49 10.54 -13.22
N GLY A 184 -12.56 9.76 -13.28
CA GLY A 184 -12.66 8.57 -14.12
C GLY A 184 -11.72 7.42 -13.74
N VAL A 185 -11.09 7.47 -12.59
CA VAL A 185 -10.27 6.38 -12.04
C VAL A 185 -11.14 5.15 -11.79
N SER A 186 -10.57 3.99 -11.98
CA SER A 186 -11.18 2.72 -11.60
C SER A 186 -10.46 2.13 -10.40
N PHE A 187 -11.22 1.86 -9.33
CA PHE A 187 -10.80 1.13 -8.13
C PHE A 187 -11.60 -0.18 -7.99
N VAL A 188 -11.94 -0.82 -9.09
CA VAL A 188 -12.77 -2.04 -9.07
C VAL A 188 -12.05 -3.14 -8.30
N GLY A 189 -12.69 -3.64 -7.23
CA GLY A 189 -12.12 -4.70 -6.38
C GLY A 189 -10.89 -4.30 -5.56
N ALA A 190 -10.57 -3.00 -5.46
CA ALA A 190 -9.42 -2.52 -4.71
C ALA A 190 -9.62 -2.59 -3.19
N GLN A 191 -8.53 -2.76 -2.43
CA GLN A 191 -8.51 -2.64 -0.98
C GLN A 191 -8.17 -1.18 -0.62
N LEU A 192 -9.14 -0.44 -0.12
CA LEU A 192 -9.04 0.98 0.22
C LEU A 192 -9.41 1.24 1.69
N ASP A 193 -9.26 0.22 2.54
CA ASP A 193 -9.55 0.36 3.96
C ASP A 193 -8.69 1.44 4.60
N ASN A 194 -9.34 2.32 5.35
CA ASN A 194 -8.75 3.52 5.96
C ASN A 194 -8.04 4.47 4.97
N ALA A 195 -8.31 4.38 3.68
CA ALA A 195 -7.79 5.35 2.71
C ALA A 195 -8.43 6.72 2.89
N LYS A 196 -7.68 7.79 2.60
CA LYS A 196 -8.13 9.18 2.71
C LYS A 196 -8.17 9.84 1.35
N PHE A 197 -9.26 10.56 1.09
CA PHE A 197 -9.49 11.31 -0.13
C PHE A 197 -9.85 12.77 0.22
N ASP A 198 -8.82 13.55 0.55
CA ASP A 198 -9.01 14.92 1.00
C ASP A 198 -8.81 15.91 -0.16
N ASP A 199 -9.73 16.88 -0.31
CA ASP A 199 -9.69 17.93 -1.34
C ASP A 199 -9.54 17.42 -2.79
N SER A 200 -9.87 16.14 -3.02
CA SER A 200 -9.66 15.44 -4.28
C SER A 200 -10.90 15.48 -5.19
N SER A 201 -10.66 15.43 -6.50
CA SER A 201 -11.72 15.32 -7.49
C SER A 201 -11.91 13.86 -7.89
N LEU A 202 -13.12 13.33 -7.66
CA LEU A 202 -13.48 11.91 -7.82
C LEU A 202 -14.65 11.75 -8.82
N LEU A 203 -14.78 12.65 -9.80
CA LEU A 203 -15.85 12.60 -10.78
C LEU A 203 -15.85 11.27 -11.54
N CYS A 204 -16.99 10.60 -11.59
CA CYS A 204 -17.17 9.34 -12.32
C CYS A 204 -16.19 8.21 -11.91
N VAL A 205 -15.62 8.25 -10.71
CA VAL A 205 -14.79 7.16 -10.17
C VAL A 205 -15.63 5.89 -10.01
N SER A 206 -15.04 4.73 -10.24
CA SER A 206 -15.68 3.44 -9.98
C SER A 206 -15.10 2.78 -8.75
N PHE A 207 -15.90 2.59 -7.70
CA PHE A 207 -15.57 1.80 -6.51
C PHE A 207 -16.22 0.42 -6.50
N ASN A 208 -16.69 -0.08 -7.64
CA ASN A 208 -17.40 -1.36 -7.70
C ASN A 208 -16.58 -2.48 -7.05
N GLY A 209 -17.14 -3.14 -6.01
CA GLY A 209 -16.46 -4.22 -5.29
C GLY A 209 -15.24 -3.81 -4.47
N ALA A 210 -14.92 -2.52 -4.37
CA ALA A 210 -13.84 -2.05 -3.51
C ALA A 210 -14.21 -2.14 -2.03
N ASN A 211 -13.23 -2.44 -1.18
CA ASN A 211 -13.35 -2.36 0.27
C ASN A 211 -13.07 -0.92 0.73
N LEU A 212 -14.09 -0.23 1.20
CA LEU A 212 -14.02 1.15 1.71
C LEU A 212 -14.13 1.24 3.24
N THR A 213 -13.91 0.14 3.96
CA THR A 213 -14.05 0.10 5.42
C THR A 213 -13.13 1.13 6.07
N GLY A 214 -13.73 2.09 6.79
CA GLY A 214 -12.98 3.16 7.44
C GLY A 214 -12.37 4.20 6.48
N ALA A 215 -12.67 4.13 5.20
CA ALA A 215 -12.24 5.16 4.25
C ALA A 215 -12.83 6.52 4.59
N HIS A 216 -12.07 7.58 4.35
CA HIS A 216 -12.44 8.94 4.69
C HIS A 216 -12.42 9.84 3.46
N PHE A 217 -13.53 10.53 3.23
CA PHE A 217 -13.67 11.50 2.15
C PHE A 217 -13.95 12.88 2.76
N SER A 218 -13.16 13.87 2.40
CA SER A 218 -13.26 15.22 2.92
C SER A 218 -13.12 16.24 1.79
N ASN A 219 -14.02 17.23 1.75
CA ASN A 219 -14.01 18.30 0.76
C ASN A 219 -13.90 17.84 -0.71
N SER A 220 -14.39 16.66 -1.02
CA SER A 220 -14.20 15.99 -2.32
C SER A 220 -15.48 16.02 -3.15
N ASP A 221 -15.32 15.92 -4.47
CA ASP A 221 -16.43 15.84 -5.41
C ASP A 221 -16.50 14.44 -6.04
N MET A 222 -17.56 13.69 -5.69
CA MET A 222 -17.82 12.34 -6.18
C MET A 222 -18.98 12.31 -7.20
N THR A 223 -19.31 13.42 -7.83
CA THR A 223 -20.41 13.47 -8.79
C THR A 223 -20.27 12.39 -9.85
N GLY A 224 -21.31 11.58 -10.05
CA GLY A 224 -21.33 10.49 -11.00
C GLY A 224 -20.46 9.28 -10.63
N ALA A 225 -19.89 9.24 -9.43
CA ALA A 225 -19.12 8.07 -8.96
C ALA A 225 -20.02 6.84 -8.80
N LYS A 226 -19.47 5.66 -9.07
CA LYS A 226 -20.13 4.36 -8.87
C LYS A 226 -19.72 3.80 -7.51
N ILE A 227 -20.64 3.91 -6.55
CA ILE A 227 -20.49 3.44 -5.18
C ILE A 227 -21.83 2.89 -4.70
N THR A 228 -21.82 1.82 -3.92
CA THR A 228 -23.02 1.20 -3.37
C THR A 228 -23.40 1.78 -2.02
N GLU A 229 -24.67 1.63 -1.61
CA GLU A 229 -25.14 2.06 -0.28
C GLU A 229 -24.37 1.38 0.87
N ASP A 230 -23.97 0.12 0.70
CA ASP A 230 -23.20 -0.58 1.71
C ASP A 230 -21.76 -0.06 1.81
N GLN A 231 -21.17 0.35 0.72
CA GLN A 231 -19.86 1.03 0.72
C GLN A 231 -19.97 2.42 1.36
N ILE A 232 -21.06 3.16 1.13
CA ILE A 232 -21.30 4.45 1.77
C ILE A 232 -21.40 4.30 3.29
N LYS A 233 -22.03 3.23 3.80
CA LYS A 233 -22.11 2.94 5.24
C LYS A 233 -20.76 2.58 5.88
N GLN A 234 -19.81 2.08 5.09
CA GLN A 234 -18.48 1.67 5.56
C GLN A 234 -17.49 2.85 5.67
N ALA A 235 -17.74 3.94 4.97
CA ALA A 235 -16.87 5.10 4.88
C ALA A 235 -17.45 6.31 5.61
N SER A 236 -16.62 7.32 5.83
CA SER A 236 -17.04 8.61 6.40
C SER A 236 -16.94 9.72 5.34
N PHE A 237 -17.90 10.64 5.37
CA PHE A 237 -18.01 11.73 4.40
C PHE A 237 -18.15 13.06 5.13
N HIS A 238 -17.25 14.00 4.83
CA HIS A 238 -17.28 15.34 5.38
C HIS A 238 -17.23 16.38 4.26
N ASN A 239 -18.28 17.20 4.13
CA ASN A 239 -18.40 18.22 3.07
C ASN A 239 -18.15 17.67 1.64
N VAL A 240 -18.69 16.49 1.34
CA VAL A 240 -18.49 15.80 0.06
C VAL A 240 -19.70 16.04 -0.85
N THR A 241 -19.46 16.28 -2.13
CA THR A 241 -20.51 16.20 -3.14
C THR A 241 -20.70 14.73 -3.52
N MET A 242 -21.86 14.18 -3.17
CA MET A 242 -22.21 12.77 -3.37
C MET A 242 -22.45 12.46 -4.86
N PRO A 243 -22.53 11.19 -5.27
CA PRO A 243 -22.72 10.80 -6.67
C PRO A 243 -23.94 11.43 -7.37
N ASN A 244 -24.98 11.75 -6.61
CA ASN A 244 -26.20 12.41 -7.09
C ASN A 244 -26.12 13.95 -7.15
N GLY A 245 -24.93 14.52 -6.90
CA GLY A 245 -24.68 15.96 -6.89
C GLY A 245 -25.10 16.68 -5.61
N LYS A 246 -25.65 15.98 -4.60
CA LYS A 246 -26.03 16.59 -3.32
C LYS A 246 -24.83 16.60 -2.37
N LYS A 247 -24.78 17.60 -1.48
CA LYS A 247 -23.77 17.63 -0.41
C LYS A 247 -24.07 16.56 0.65
N SER A 248 -23.03 15.91 1.17
CA SER A 248 -23.16 15.03 2.32
C SER A 248 -23.59 15.83 3.54
N GLU A 249 -24.58 15.34 4.26
CA GLU A 249 -24.89 15.86 5.59
C GLU A 249 -23.75 15.45 6.50
N THR A 250 -23.29 16.37 7.36
CA THR A 250 -22.21 16.08 8.32
C THR A 250 -22.73 15.11 9.37
N THR A 251 -22.62 13.82 9.10
CA THR A 251 -22.96 12.80 10.09
C THR A 251 -21.78 12.70 11.06
N SER A 252 -21.75 13.57 12.06
CA SER A 252 -20.99 13.31 13.27
C SER A 252 -21.57 12.06 13.90
N SER A 253 -20.89 10.93 13.83
CA SER A 253 -21.24 9.74 14.58
C SER A 253 -21.03 10.00 16.07
N THR A 254 -21.97 10.70 16.68
CA THR A 254 -22.12 10.76 18.12
C THR A 254 -22.89 9.51 18.53
N THR A 255 -22.17 8.54 19.05
CA THR A 255 -22.74 7.43 19.81
C THR A 255 -23.45 8.01 21.03
N THR A 256 -24.73 8.26 20.92
CA THR A 256 -25.59 8.47 22.08
C THR A 256 -26.67 7.41 22.06
N LYS A 257 -26.52 6.47 22.96
CA LYS A 257 -27.60 5.60 23.41
C LYS A 257 -28.62 6.50 24.07
N GLU A 258 -29.86 6.46 23.61
CA GLU A 258 -30.99 6.73 24.47
C GLU A 258 -32.26 6.02 23.97
N PRO A 259 -33.21 5.75 24.91
CA PRO A 259 -34.09 4.62 24.80
C PRO A 259 -35.47 4.97 24.22
N THR A 260 -36.04 3.96 23.64
CA THR A 260 -37.44 3.71 23.32
C THR A 260 -38.47 4.60 23.99
N THR A 261 -39.27 5.27 23.18
CA THR A 261 -40.70 5.50 23.53
C THR A 261 -41.55 5.24 22.28
N GLN A 262 -42.36 4.21 22.44
CA GLN A 262 -43.44 3.84 21.51
C GLN A 262 -44.45 4.96 21.41
N THR A 263 -44.87 5.32 20.22
CA THR A 263 -46.21 5.84 20.01
C THR A 263 -46.79 5.23 18.76
N THR A 264 -47.76 4.39 19.00
CA THR A 264 -48.65 3.72 18.10
C THR A 264 -49.49 4.74 17.38
N ALA A 265 -49.55 4.72 16.06
CA ALA A 265 -50.68 5.23 15.32
C ALA A 265 -50.97 4.28 14.15
N MET A 266 -52.03 3.54 14.32
CA MET A 266 -52.68 2.75 13.29
C MET A 266 -53.27 3.66 12.22
N ILE A 267 -53.04 3.33 10.95
CA ILE A 267 -54.04 3.49 9.91
C ILE A 267 -53.99 2.27 8.97
N LYS A 268 -55.12 1.78 8.77
CA LYS A 268 -55.71 0.56 8.27
C LYS A 268 -55.88 0.61 6.74
N THR A 269 -55.76 -0.58 6.12
CA THR A 269 -56.52 -1.02 4.92
C THR A 269 -55.94 -0.56 3.58
N GLU A 270 -55.73 -1.39 2.54
CA GLU A 270 -56.51 -2.54 2.06
C GLU A 270 -55.66 -3.49 1.20
N MET A 271 -56.15 -4.68 1.18
CA MET A 271 -55.77 -5.92 0.57
C MET A 271 -56.09 -5.91 -0.95
N SER A 272 -55.22 -6.35 -1.79
CA SER A 272 -55.61 -7.06 -3.00
C SER A 272 -54.66 -8.20 -3.33
N THR A 273 -55.15 -9.35 -3.16
CA THR A 273 -54.67 -10.68 -3.50
C THR A 273 -54.64 -10.87 -5.02
N THR A 274 -53.57 -11.43 -5.55
CA THR A 274 -53.71 -12.41 -6.64
C THR A 274 -52.58 -13.43 -6.58
N THR A 275 -53.01 -14.62 -6.45
CA THR A 275 -52.36 -15.94 -6.39
C THR A 275 -52.02 -16.39 -7.82
N SER A 276 -50.93 -17.13 -7.97
CA SER A 276 -50.79 -18.41 -8.68
C SER A 276 -49.29 -18.68 -8.89
N SER A 277 -48.73 -19.61 -8.22
CA SER A 277 -48.70 -21.09 -8.34
C SER A 277 -47.72 -21.58 -9.39
N SER A 278 -46.71 -22.26 -8.83
CA SER A 278 -46.20 -23.60 -9.18
C SER A 278 -45.32 -23.68 -10.47
N SER A 279 -44.26 -24.41 -10.58
CA SER A 279 -43.79 -25.68 -10.02
C SER A 279 -42.44 -25.96 -10.64
N SER A 280 -41.50 -26.43 -9.87
CA SER A 280 -40.89 -27.77 -9.80
C SER A 280 -39.90 -28.20 -10.91
N THR A 281 -38.76 -28.63 -10.40
CA THR A 281 -37.93 -29.82 -10.79
C THR A 281 -37.16 -29.76 -12.10
N THR A 282 -35.91 -30.11 -12.22
CA THR A 282 -35.22 -31.36 -11.81
C THR A 282 -33.71 -31.22 -12.00
N SER A 283 -33.02 -31.95 -11.19
CA SER A 283 -31.61 -32.34 -11.19
C SER A 283 -31.16 -33.01 -12.52
N SER A 284 -29.88 -32.86 -12.88
CA SER A 284 -29.09 -34.00 -13.37
C SER A 284 -27.59 -33.75 -13.27
N THR A 285 -27.00 -34.64 -12.56
CA THR A 285 -25.62 -35.05 -12.40
C THR A 285 -25.05 -35.68 -13.68
N THR A 286 -23.81 -35.43 -14.04
CA THR A 286 -22.90 -36.41 -14.68
C THR A 286 -21.54 -35.72 -14.82
N ALA A 287 -20.57 -36.14 -14.11
CA ALA A 287 -19.60 -37.21 -14.24
C ALA A 287 -18.29 -36.77 -14.90
N ALA A 288 -17.25 -37.04 -14.16
CA ALA A 288 -15.84 -36.86 -14.43
C ALA A 288 -15.33 -37.58 -15.67
N THR A 289 -14.33 -37.02 -16.31
CA THR A 289 -13.38 -37.86 -17.04
C THR A 289 -11.96 -37.29 -16.86
N THR A 290 -11.19 -38.08 -16.18
CA THR A 290 -9.74 -38.08 -16.05
C THR A 290 -9.10 -38.49 -17.36
N SER A 291 -8.08 -37.80 -17.82
CA SER A 291 -7.08 -38.40 -18.71
C SER A 291 -5.70 -37.80 -18.42
N SER A 292 -4.89 -38.67 -17.89
CA SER A 292 -3.45 -38.62 -17.76
C SER A 292 -2.78 -38.97 -19.09
N SER A 293 -1.72 -38.26 -19.45
CA SER A 293 -0.64 -38.79 -20.33
C SER A 293 0.60 -37.95 -20.10
N THR A 294 1.55 -38.48 -19.38
CA THR A 294 2.86 -39.09 -19.74
C THR A 294 3.86 -38.22 -20.47
N THR A 295 4.87 -37.97 -19.72
CA THR A 295 6.31 -37.71 -19.90
C THR A 295 6.88 -38.08 -21.27
N SER A 296 7.70 -37.17 -21.84
CA SER A 296 8.87 -37.58 -22.60
C SER A 296 10.01 -36.57 -22.46
N LEU A 297 11.13 -37.08 -21.95
CA LEU A 297 12.45 -36.50 -21.99
C LEU A 297 12.95 -36.42 -23.45
N ALA A 298 13.64 -35.35 -23.80
CA ALA A 298 14.60 -35.38 -24.92
C ALA A 298 15.73 -34.38 -24.58
N THR A 299 16.82 -34.93 -24.20
CA THR A 299 18.25 -34.79 -24.57
C THR A 299 18.70 -33.55 -25.33
N THR A 300 19.67 -32.90 -24.71
CA THR A 300 20.64 -31.95 -25.26
C THR A 300 21.51 -32.53 -26.37
N PRO A 301 22.03 -31.72 -27.28
CA PRO A 301 23.38 -31.94 -27.77
C PRO A 301 24.31 -30.73 -27.53
N SER A 302 25.53 -31.14 -27.31
CA SER A 302 26.76 -30.43 -26.98
C SER A 302 27.23 -29.43 -28.04
N ALA A 303 27.96 -28.47 -27.51
CA ALA A 303 28.76 -27.49 -28.20
C ALA A 303 29.84 -28.08 -29.11
N THR A 304 30.09 -27.43 -30.22
CA THR A 304 31.35 -27.54 -30.93
C THR A 304 31.91 -26.15 -31.20
N THR A 305 33.00 -25.90 -30.54
CA THR A 305 33.92 -24.76 -30.74
C THR A 305 34.59 -24.91 -32.13
N THR A 306 34.59 -23.85 -32.90
CA THR A 306 35.56 -23.71 -34.00
C THR A 306 36.14 -22.28 -33.95
N THR A 307 37.37 -22.22 -33.48
CA THR A 307 38.32 -21.13 -33.68
C THR A 307 38.75 -21.08 -35.13
N THR A 308 38.72 -19.90 -35.76
CA THR A 308 39.54 -19.60 -36.93
C THR A 308 40.09 -18.20 -36.82
N SER A 309 41.43 -18.17 -36.84
CA SER A 309 42.34 -17.06 -36.77
C SER A 309 42.59 -16.43 -38.14
N ALA A 310 43.08 -15.18 -38.10
CA ALA A 310 43.90 -14.42 -39.06
C ALA A 310 43.21 -13.86 -40.33
N GLY A 311 43.35 -12.61 -40.61
CA GLY A 311 44.51 -11.81 -40.93
C GLY A 311 44.17 -10.84 -42.04
N GLN A 312 44.72 -9.70 -41.90
CA GLN A 312 44.94 -8.48 -42.72
C GLN A 312 43.99 -7.36 -42.46
#